data_d7af6e6bc89dc58950677e627e72f988
#
_entry.id   d7af6e6bc89dc58950677e627e72f988
#
_cell.length_a   1.000
_cell.length_b   1.000
_cell.length_c   1.000
_cell.angle_alpha   90.00
_cell.angle_beta   90.00
_cell.angle_gamma   90.00
#
_symmetry.space_group_name_H-M   'P 1'
#
loop_
_entity.id
_entity.type
_entity.pdbx_description
1 polymer ?
#
loop_
_entity_poly.entity_id
_entity_poly.type
_entity_poly.pdbx_seq_one_letter_code
_entity_poly.pdbx_strand_id
1 'polypeptide(L)'
;FNIGELYPKQKEFCLATNKYICYGGARGGGKSHVSRIKMCLLALNYSGIQILLLRRTLAELRENHVLQLQKLLKDIAVYKESTKEFLFPNGSRIKLGYCDNEKDVLQYQGQAYEVIVLEEATHFTEFQFQTLTESNRMSGNMKEPFNPRMYFTCNPGGVGHLWVKRLFIDRDYTPTENPTDYKFIPSLVFENKYIMEHDPNYVKVLENLPEDRKQ
;
A
#
# COMPACT_ATOMS: atom_id res chain seq x y z
N PHE A 1 -6.28 19.95 0.63
CA PHE A 1 -5.31 18.85 0.52
C PHE A 1 -4.62 18.90 -0.86
N ASN A 2 -3.36 19.27 -0.86
CA ASN A 2 -2.58 19.37 -2.11
C ASN A 2 -1.79 18.05 -2.29
N ILE A 3 -2.11 17.32 -3.36
CA ILE A 3 -1.45 16.05 -3.70
C ILE A 3 -0.23 16.20 -4.62
N GLY A 4 0.02 17.42 -5.11
CA GLY A 4 1.01 17.64 -6.16
C GLY A 4 0.59 17.03 -7.50
N GLU A 5 1.54 16.96 -8.44
CA GLU A 5 1.33 16.29 -9.72
C GLU A 5 1.61 14.79 -9.60
N LEU A 6 0.65 13.95 -9.98
CA LEU A 6 0.82 12.51 -10.07
C LEU A 6 1.29 12.11 -11.47
N TYR A 7 2.25 11.24 -11.54
CA TYR A 7 2.71 10.64 -12.81
C TYR A 7 1.68 9.65 -13.38
N PRO A 8 1.74 9.35 -14.69
CA PRO A 8 0.72 8.51 -15.34
C PRO A 8 0.44 7.19 -14.62
N LYS A 9 1.47 6.46 -14.20
CA LYS A 9 1.32 5.19 -13.47
C LYS A 9 0.77 5.37 -12.05
N GLN A 10 1.09 6.47 -11.39
CA GLN A 10 0.49 6.85 -10.11
C GLN A 10 -0.99 7.18 -10.25
N LYS A 11 -1.38 7.90 -11.32
CA LYS A 11 -2.78 8.15 -11.66
C LYS A 11 -3.52 6.84 -11.93
N GLU A 12 -2.91 5.94 -12.71
CA GLU A 12 -3.47 4.61 -12.97
C GLU A 12 -3.73 3.84 -11.67
N PHE A 13 -2.76 3.84 -10.73
CA PHE A 13 -2.93 3.22 -9.42
C PHE A 13 -4.08 3.86 -8.61
N CYS A 14 -4.16 5.18 -8.60
CA CYS A 14 -5.23 5.89 -7.89
C CYS A 14 -6.62 5.62 -8.48
N LEU A 15 -6.73 5.40 -9.78
CA LEU A 15 -8.00 5.18 -10.48
C LEU A 15 -8.42 3.71 -10.53
N ALA A 16 -7.50 2.77 -10.32
CA ALA A 16 -7.80 1.34 -10.38
C ALA A 16 -8.84 0.92 -9.33
N THR A 17 -9.78 0.07 -9.73
CA THR A 17 -10.92 -0.38 -8.90
C THR A 17 -10.97 -1.89 -8.69
N ASN A 18 -9.96 -2.62 -9.16
CA ASN A 18 -9.81 -4.05 -8.94
C ASN A 18 -9.76 -4.37 -7.43
N LYS A 19 -10.06 -5.58 -7.06
CA LYS A 19 -10.02 -6.03 -5.66
C LYS A 19 -8.59 -6.05 -5.09
N TYR A 20 -7.62 -6.44 -5.90
CA TYR A 20 -6.21 -6.52 -5.55
C TYR A 20 -5.38 -5.74 -6.57
N ILE A 21 -4.73 -4.67 -6.14
CA ILE A 21 -3.99 -3.76 -7.00
C ILE A 21 -2.54 -3.67 -6.52
N CYS A 22 -1.60 -4.14 -7.32
CA CYS A 22 -0.17 -4.12 -6.99
C CYS A 22 0.56 -3.08 -7.85
N TYR A 23 1.22 -2.14 -7.19
CA TYR A 23 2.13 -1.18 -7.80
C TYR A 23 3.56 -1.60 -7.46
N GLY A 24 4.22 -2.23 -8.41
CA GLY A 24 5.48 -2.93 -8.16
C GLY A 24 6.56 -2.66 -9.19
N GLY A 25 7.80 -2.95 -8.82
CA GLY A 25 8.97 -2.80 -9.66
C GLY A 25 10.13 -2.11 -8.98
N ALA A 26 10.91 -1.32 -9.71
CA ALA A 26 12.16 -0.73 -9.23
C ALA A 26 11.99 0.18 -8.00
N ARG A 27 13.06 0.27 -7.21
CA ARG A 27 13.18 1.26 -6.15
C ARG A 27 13.12 2.67 -6.72
N GLY A 28 12.67 3.63 -5.92
CA GLY A 28 12.58 5.02 -6.35
C GLY A 28 11.37 5.37 -7.22
N GLY A 29 10.48 4.44 -7.53
CA GLY A 29 9.28 4.68 -8.35
C GLY A 29 8.14 5.46 -7.67
N GLY A 30 8.35 6.04 -6.49
CA GLY A 30 7.34 6.85 -5.79
C GLY A 30 6.18 6.03 -5.19
N LYS A 31 6.36 4.72 -4.99
CA LYS A 31 5.31 3.79 -4.52
C LYS A 31 4.70 4.18 -3.19
N SER A 32 5.53 4.41 -2.16
CA SER A 32 5.06 4.81 -0.83
C SER A 32 4.36 6.17 -0.82
N HIS A 33 4.80 7.08 -1.69
CA HIS A 33 4.14 8.38 -1.84
C HIS A 33 2.71 8.21 -2.36
N VAL A 34 2.53 7.50 -3.46
CA VAL A 34 1.20 7.33 -4.05
C VAL A 34 0.27 6.49 -3.18
N SER A 35 0.79 5.53 -2.41
CA SER A 35 0.00 4.78 -1.41
C SER A 35 -0.60 5.72 -0.37
N ARG A 36 0.20 6.63 0.18
CA ARG A 36 -0.28 7.65 1.12
C ARG A 36 -1.33 8.55 0.50
N ILE A 37 -1.08 9.06 -0.70
CA ILE A 37 -2.06 9.88 -1.43
C ILE A 37 -3.38 9.13 -1.62
N LYS A 38 -3.31 7.87 -2.06
CA LYS A 38 -4.52 7.05 -2.27
C LYS A 38 -5.31 6.86 -0.98
N MET A 39 -4.66 6.54 0.13
CA MET A 39 -5.33 6.42 1.44
C MET A 39 -5.98 7.73 1.87
N CYS A 40 -5.28 8.87 1.74
CA CYS A 40 -5.83 10.17 2.08
C CYS A 40 -7.05 10.52 1.20
N LEU A 41 -6.97 10.29 -0.10
CA LEU A 41 -8.10 10.52 -1.01
C LEU A 41 -9.31 9.67 -0.65
N LEU A 42 -9.11 8.40 -0.32
CA LEU A 42 -10.20 7.52 0.12
C LEU A 42 -10.80 7.99 1.44
N ALA A 43 -9.98 8.33 2.43
CA ALA A 43 -10.45 8.80 3.73
C ALA A 43 -11.22 10.13 3.66
N LEU A 44 -10.86 11.02 2.72
CA LEU A 44 -11.54 12.29 2.53
C LEU A 44 -12.85 12.14 1.73
N ASN A 45 -12.89 11.25 0.74
CA ASN A 45 -14.04 11.12 -0.15
C ASN A 45 -15.12 10.15 0.34
N TYR A 46 -14.77 9.20 1.21
CA TYR A 46 -15.68 8.18 1.71
C TYR A 46 -15.83 8.28 3.22
N SER A 47 -16.94 8.85 3.69
CA SER A 47 -17.21 9.01 5.11
C SER A 47 -17.29 7.67 5.84
N GLY A 48 -16.55 7.55 6.94
CA GLY A 48 -16.55 6.35 7.79
C GLY A 48 -15.65 5.22 7.30
N ILE A 49 -14.92 5.35 6.18
CA ILE A 49 -14.05 4.29 5.67
C ILE A 49 -12.94 3.93 6.67
N GLN A 50 -12.71 2.64 6.84
CA GLN A 50 -11.66 2.09 7.70
C GLN A 50 -10.53 1.56 6.84
N ILE A 51 -9.36 2.17 6.95
CA ILE A 51 -8.16 1.84 6.18
C ILE A 51 -7.10 1.31 7.12
N LEU A 52 -6.49 0.17 6.77
CA LEU A 52 -5.33 -0.40 7.45
C LEU A 52 -4.12 -0.33 6.54
N LEU A 53 -3.05 0.29 7.00
CA LEU A 53 -1.73 0.19 6.37
C LEU A 53 -0.83 -0.71 7.20
N LEU A 54 -0.25 -1.70 6.56
CA LEU A 54 0.71 -2.62 7.18
C LEU A 54 2.09 -2.53 6.53
N ARG A 55 3.09 -2.53 7.37
CA ARG A 55 4.48 -2.69 7.02
C ARG A 55 5.11 -3.76 7.90
N ARG A 56 6.29 -4.26 7.54
CA ARG A 56 6.93 -5.33 8.32
C ARG A 56 7.34 -4.86 9.71
N THR A 57 8.02 -3.71 9.83
CA THR A 57 8.55 -3.24 11.11
C THR A 57 7.99 -1.89 11.53
N LEU A 58 7.95 -1.64 12.85
CA LEU A 58 7.50 -0.38 13.41
C LEU A 58 8.42 0.78 13.00
N ALA A 59 9.72 0.57 12.94
CA ALA A 59 10.68 1.61 12.55
C ALA A 59 10.44 2.07 11.11
N GLU A 60 10.29 1.13 10.17
CA GLU A 60 9.96 1.45 8.77
C GLU A 60 8.60 2.14 8.64
N LEU A 61 7.61 1.71 9.42
CA LEU A 61 6.29 2.33 9.44
C LEU A 61 6.38 3.81 9.85
N ARG A 62 7.13 4.11 10.92
CA ARG A 62 7.31 5.47 11.43
C ARG A 62 7.97 6.38 10.40
N GLU A 63 9.13 6.00 9.90
CA GLU A 63 9.92 6.84 8.99
C GLU A 63 9.24 7.03 7.64
N ASN A 64 8.65 5.99 7.08
CA ASN A 64 8.09 6.04 5.74
C ASN A 64 6.65 6.55 5.69
N HIS A 65 5.88 6.42 6.79
CA HIS A 65 4.46 6.75 6.75
C HIS A 65 4.00 7.72 7.83
N VAL A 66 4.28 7.47 9.11
CA VAL A 66 3.74 8.31 10.21
C VAL A 66 4.13 9.77 10.01
N LEU A 67 5.43 10.04 9.90
CA LEU A 67 5.94 11.42 9.77
C LEU A 67 5.43 12.12 8.49
N GLN A 68 5.31 11.36 7.40
CA GLN A 68 4.83 11.92 6.14
C GLN A 68 3.32 12.18 6.16
N LEU A 69 2.54 11.27 6.74
CA LEU A 69 1.09 11.47 6.90
C LEU A 69 0.77 12.61 7.87
N GLN A 70 1.54 12.78 8.94
CA GLN A 70 1.38 13.93 9.83
C GLN A 70 1.57 15.26 9.10
N LYS A 71 2.53 15.34 8.16
CA LYS A 71 2.72 16.52 7.31
C LYS A 71 1.57 16.73 6.32
N LEU A 72 1.14 15.65 5.65
CA LEU A 72 0.08 15.69 4.64
C LEU A 72 -1.29 15.99 5.23
N LEU A 73 -1.57 15.51 6.43
CA LEU A 73 -2.87 15.57 7.10
C LEU A 73 -2.91 16.64 8.21
N LYS A 74 -1.90 17.51 8.26
CA LYS A 74 -1.91 18.65 9.18
C LYS A 74 -3.22 19.42 9.00
N ASP A 75 -3.87 19.71 10.12
CA ASP A 75 -5.16 20.43 10.19
C ASP A 75 -6.36 19.72 9.50
N ILE A 76 -6.16 18.45 9.03
CA ILE A 76 -7.19 17.64 8.36
C ILE A 76 -7.61 16.47 9.23
N ALA A 77 -6.68 15.78 9.85
CA ALA A 77 -6.93 14.62 10.70
C ALA A 77 -6.09 14.67 11.97
N VAL A 78 -6.61 14.08 13.04
CA VAL A 78 -5.90 13.99 14.33
C VAL A 78 -5.14 12.67 14.38
N TYR A 79 -3.84 12.74 14.63
CA TYR A 79 -3.02 11.55 14.87
C TYR A 79 -3.04 11.15 16.34
N LYS A 80 -3.44 9.91 16.62
CA LYS A 80 -3.44 9.31 17.94
C LYS A 80 -2.26 8.34 18.05
N GLU A 81 -1.19 8.78 18.73
CA GLU A 81 0.06 8.02 18.86
C GLU A 81 -0.15 6.65 19.55
N SER A 82 -0.97 6.61 20.61
CA SER A 82 -1.19 5.38 21.39
C SER A 82 -1.77 4.22 20.59
N THR A 83 -2.60 4.53 19.59
CA THR A 83 -3.26 3.53 18.73
C THR A 83 -2.71 3.54 17.30
N LYS A 84 -1.81 4.46 16.98
CA LYS A 84 -1.24 4.70 15.65
C LYS A 84 -2.30 4.91 14.58
N GLU A 85 -3.23 5.82 14.85
CA GLU A 85 -4.38 6.08 14.00
C GLU A 85 -4.48 7.55 13.62
N PHE A 86 -4.83 7.81 12.35
CA PHE A 86 -5.30 9.11 11.89
C PHE A 86 -6.83 9.10 11.87
N LEU A 87 -7.44 9.99 12.64
CA LEU A 87 -8.88 10.11 12.79
C LEU A 87 -9.37 11.35 12.05
N PHE A 88 -10.31 11.16 11.13
CA PHE A 88 -10.88 12.23 10.30
C PHE A 88 -12.22 12.69 10.87
N PRO A 89 -12.58 13.99 10.70
CA PRO A 89 -13.86 14.52 11.17
C PRO A 89 -15.10 13.81 10.57
N ASN A 90 -14.96 13.23 9.37
CA ASN A 90 -16.03 12.49 8.69
C ASN A 90 -16.18 11.03 9.19
N GLY A 91 -15.48 10.65 10.26
CA GLY A 91 -15.52 9.31 10.83
C GLY A 91 -14.58 8.30 10.14
N SER A 92 -13.87 8.70 9.09
CA SER A 92 -12.86 7.86 8.46
C SER A 92 -11.64 7.67 9.35
N ARG A 93 -10.93 6.55 9.18
CA ARG A 93 -9.76 6.20 9.96
C ARG A 93 -8.69 5.56 9.09
N ILE A 94 -7.45 6.00 9.26
CA ILE A 94 -6.27 5.29 8.75
C ILE A 94 -5.53 4.73 9.96
N LYS A 95 -5.54 3.41 10.12
CA LYS A 95 -4.77 2.69 11.13
C LYS A 95 -3.46 2.21 10.56
N LEU A 96 -2.37 2.43 11.29
CA LEU A 96 -1.04 1.99 10.93
C LEU A 96 -0.64 0.82 11.80
N GLY A 97 -0.18 -0.26 11.18
CA GLY A 97 0.22 -1.47 11.87
C GLY A 97 1.47 -2.12 11.27
N TYR A 98 2.00 -3.11 11.97
CA TYR A 98 3.16 -3.87 11.52
C TYR A 98 3.05 -5.34 11.91
N CYS A 99 3.82 -6.19 11.22
CA CYS A 99 3.92 -7.62 11.47
C CYS A 99 5.39 -8.03 11.41
N ASP A 100 6.09 -8.02 12.56
CA ASP A 100 7.49 -8.46 12.65
C ASP A 100 7.61 -9.98 12.42
N ASN A 101 6.63 -10.72 12.94
CA ASN A 101 6.52 -12.18 12.82
C ASN A 101 5.27 -12.58 12.04
N GLU A 102 5.28 -13.79 11.48
CA GLU A 102 4.16 -14.30 10.69
C GLU A 102 2.83 -14.28 11.46
N LYS A 103 2.86 -14.69 12.74
CA LYS A 103 1.66 -14.77 13.59
C LYS A 103 1.11 -13.40 14.02
N ASP A 104 1.88 -12.33 13.89
CA ASP A 104 1.42 -10.99 14.27
C ASP A 104 0.21 -10.54 13.46
N VAL A 105 0.01 -11.11 12.27
CA VAL A 105 -1.16 -10.85 11.44
C VAL A 105 -2.47 -11.25 12.12
N LEU A 106 -2.44 -12.22 13.03
CA LEU A 106 -3.62 -12.71 13.75
C LEU A 106 -4.29 -11.65 14.63
N GLN A 107 -3.55 -10.60 15.04
CA GLN A 107 -4.11 -9.46 15.77
C GLN A 107 -5.18 -8.70 14.97
N TYR A 108 -5.19 -8.84 13.64
CA TYR A 108 -6.17 -8.20 12.75
C TYR A 108 -7.37 -9.08 12.45
N GLN A 109 -7.36 -10.37 12.83
CA GLN A 109 -8.53 -11.25 12.68
C GLN A 109 -9.74 -10.71 13.44
N GLY A 110 -10.92 -10.87 12.86
CA GLY A 110 -12.17 -10.35 13.42
C GLY A 110 -12.40 -8.86 13.25
N GLN A 111 -11.37 -8.11 12.84
CA GLN A 111 -11.51 -6.70 12.47
C GLN A 111 -12.04 -6.58 11.04
N ALA A 112 -12.53 -5.39 10.67
CA ALA A 112 -13.04 -5.12 9.33
C ALA A 112 -12.48 -3.82 8.79
N TYR A 113 -11.92 -3.89 7.59
CA TYR A 113 -11.35 -2.76 6.87
C TYR A 113 -11.80 -2.79 5.42
N GLU A 114 -12.39 -1.69 4.94
CA GLU A 114 -12.74 -1.54 3.53
C GLU A 114 -11.49 -1.53 2.65
N VAL A 115 -10.39 -1.00 3.19
CA VAL A 115 -9.12 -0.93 2.48
C VAL A 115 -7.98 -1.43 3.36
N ILE A 116 -7.17 -2.33 2.80
CA ILE A 116 -5.91 -2.77 3.40
C ILE A 116 -4.78 -2.46 2.42
N VAL A 117 -3.73 -1.81 2.91
CA VAL A 117 -2.52 -1.51 2.16
C VAL A 117 -1.37 -2.33 2.74
N LEU A 118 -0.82 -3.24 1.96
CA LEU A 118 0.41 -3.96 2.27
C LEU A 118 1.58 -3.28 1.59
N GLU A 119 2.36 -2.54 2.33
CA GLU A 119 3.55 -1.91 1.77
C GLU A 119 4.76 -2.82 1.88
N GLU A 120 5.51 -2.94 0.79
CA GLU A 120 6.54 -3.95 0.59
C GLU A 120 5.96 -5.37 0.74
N ALA A 121 4.91 -5.66 -0.05
CA ALA A 121 4.14 -6.90 0.04
C ALA A 121 4.98 -8.18 -0.03
N THR A 122 6.12 -8.14 -0.72
CA THR A 122 7.07 -9.26 -0.77
C THR A 122 7.77 -9.54 0.57
N HIS A 123 7.62 -8.69 1.57
CA HIS A 123 8.08 -8.96 2.94
C HIS A 123 7.06 -9.74 3.78
N PHE A 124 5.85 -9.97 3.28
CA PHE A 124 4.79 -10.73 3.94
C PHE A 124 4.68 -12.11 3.33
N THR A 125 4.38 -13.11 4.18
CA THR A 125 4.12 -14.48 3.72
C THR A 125 2.74 -14.58 3.05
N GLU A 126 2.52 -15.62 2.24
CA GLU A 126 1.20 -15.89 1.66
C GLU A 126 0.14 -16.13 2.75
N PHE A 127 0.52 -16.76 3.86
CA PHE A 127 -0.36 -16.92 5.02
C PHE A 127 -0.84 -15.57 5.57
N GLN A 128 0.05 -14.60 5.72
CA GLN A 128 -0.31 -13.25 6.18
C GLN A 128 -1.26 -12.57 5.20
N PHE A 129 -0.98 -12.66 3.89
CA PHE A 129 -1.88 -12.13 2.87
C PHE A 129 -3.27 -12.77 2.95
N GLN A 130 -3.35 -14.10 2.97
CA GLN A 130 -4.62 -14.83 3.05
C GLN A 130 -5.41 -14.47 4.32
N THR A 131 -4.76 -14.41 5.48
CA THR A 131 -5.39 -14.01 6.74
C THR A 131 -5.99 -12.60 6.64
N LEU A 132 -5.31 -11.67 5.99
CA LEU A 132 -5.79 -10.30 5.82
C LEU A 132 -6.98 -10.20 4.86
N THR A 133 -7.12 -11.11 3.92
CA THR A 133 -8.31 -11.13 3.02
C THR A 133 -9.60 -11.34 3.81
N GLU A 134 -9.58 -12.04 4.94
CA GLU A 134 -10.74 -12.23 5.81
C GLU A 134 -11.18 -10.93 6.50
N SER A 135 -10.22 -10.04 6.76
CA SER A 135 -10.44 -8.73 7.38
C SER A 135 -10.75 -7.62 6.35
N ASN A 136 -10.57 -7.90 5.05
CA ASN A 136 -10.88 -6.96 3.97
C ASN A 136 -12.36 -7.04 3.58
N ARG A 137 -13.19 -6.39 4.38
CA ARG A 137 -14.66 -6.41 4.26
C ARG A 137 -15.27 -5.11 4.76
N MET A 138 -16.55 -4.90 4.49
CA MET A 138 -17.30 -3.75 5.00
C MET A 138 -17.32 -3.76 6.53
N SER A 139 -16.93 -2.62 7.13
CA SER A 139 -16.92 -2.45 8.60
C SER A 139 -18.29 -2.11 9.18
N GLY A 140 -19.23 -1.64 8.33
CA GLY A 140 -20.51 -1.13 8.76
C GLY A 140 -20.50 0.36 9.16
N ASN A 141 -19.34 1.01 9.12
CA ASN A 141 -19.22 2.44 9.45
C ASN A 141 -19.51 3.37 8.26
N MET A 142 -19.39 2.84 7.05
CA MET A 142 -19.69 3.60 5.83
C MET A 142 -21.19 3.64 5.56
N LYS A 143 -21.66 4.80 5.07
CA LYS A 143 -23.05 4.97 4.60
C LYS A 143 -23.21 4.68 3.11
N GLU A 144 -22.12 4.78 2.37
CA GLU A 144 -22.12 4.60 0.92
C GLU A 144 -21.61 3.19 0.54
N PRO A 145 -22.10 2.61 -0.56
CA PRO A 145 -21.58 1.34 -1.05
C PRO A 145 -20.11 1.45 -1.42
N PHE A 146 -19.31 0.49 -0.99
CA PHE A 146 -17.90 0.41 -1.34
C PHE A 146 -17.51 -1.05 -1.56
N ASN A 147 -16.70 -1.31 -2.58
CA ASN A 147 -16.14 -2.64 -2.80
C ASN A 147 -14.78 -2.73 -2.09
N PRO A 148 -14.65 -3.55 -1.04
CA PRO A 148 -13.41 -3.71 -0.32
C PRO A 148 -12.24 -4.06 -1.24
N ARG A 149 -11.07 -3.46 -0.98
CA ARG A 149 -9.88 -3.57 -1.84
C ARG A 149 -8.61 -3.68 -1.03
N MET A 150 -7.63 -4.34 -1.62
CA MET A 150 -6.27 -4.34 -1.09
C MET A 150 -5.32 -3.71 -2.11
N TYR A 151 -4.46 -2.85 -1.61
CA TYR A 151 -3.38 -2.22 -2.38
C TYR A 151 -2.04 -2.76 -1.91
N PHE A 152 -1.18 -3.04 -2.86
CA PHE A 152 0.14 -3.59 -2.61
C PHE A 152 1.19 -2.70 -3.25
N THR A 153 2.27 -2.44 -2.53
CA THR A 153 3.50 -1.98 -3.15
C THR A 153 4.55 -3.07 -3.00
N CYS A 154 5.41 -3.25 -3.96
CA CYS A 154 6.47 -4.24 -3.85
C CYS A 154 7.72 -3.86 -4.64
N ASN A 155 8.84 -4.37 -4.14
CA ASN A 155 10.06 -4.58 -4.90
C ASN A 155 10.26 -6.09 -5.06
N PRO A 156 10.99 -6.55 -6.08
CA PRO A 156 11.35 -7.96 -6.20
C PRO A 156 12.13 -8.47 -4.98
N GLY A 157 12.04 -9.78 -4.72
CA GLY A 157 12.72 -10.44 -3.60
C GLY A 157 11.88 -10.51 -2.32
N GLY A 158 12.43 -11.14 -1.27
CA GLY A 158 11.76 -11.33 0.01
C GLY A 158 10.95 -12.63 0.11
N VAL A 159 10.45 -12.91 1.32
CA VAL A 159 9.74 -14.17 1.64
C VAL A 159 8.44 -14.35 0.85
N GLY A 160 7.80 -13.26 0.46
CA GLY A 160 6.56 -13.26 -0.29
C GLY A 160 6.73 -13.15 -1.81
N HIS A 161 7.97 -13.15 -2.31
CA HIS A 161 8.22 -12.97 -3.74
C HIS A 161 7.41 -13.93 -4.61
N LEU A 162 7.34 -15.20 -4.23
CA LEU A 162 6.68 -16.23 -5.04
C LEU A 162 5.18 -16.02 -5.18
N TRP A 163 4.46 -15.72 -4.09
CA TRP A 163 3.02 -15.50 -4.17
C TRP A 163 2.67 -14.19 -4.89
N VAL A 164 3.45 -13.12 -4.68
CA VAL A 164 3.26 -11.85 -5.40
C VAL A 164 3.50 -12.05 -6.89
N LYS A 165 4.59 -12.73 -7.26
CA LYS A 165 4.91 -13.05 -8.66
C LYS A 165 3.80 -13.89 -9.30
N ARG A 166 3.35 -14.97 -8.65
CA ARG A 166 2.29 -15.85 -9.13
C ARG A 166 1.03 -15.06 -9.48
N LEU A 167 0.54 -14.25 -8.53
CA LEU A 167 -0.74 -13.55 -8.68
C LEU A 167 -0.69 -12.37 -9.65
N PHE A 168 0.39 -11.57 -9.61
CA PHE A 168 0.41 -10.27 -10.29
C PHE A 168 1.23 -10.27 -11.58
N ILE A 169 2.25 -11.13 -11.69
CA ILE A 169 3.14 -11.16 -12.85
C ILE A 169 2.81 -12.35 -13.76
N ASP A 170 2.89 -13.57 -13.20
CA ASP A 170 2.63 -14.80 -13.96
C ASP A 170 1.14 -15.00 -14.28
N ARG A 171 0.27 -14.39 -13.45
CA ARG A 171 -1.18 -14.51 -13.55
C ARG A 171 -1.65 -15.98 -13.52
N ASP A 172 -0.98 -16.74 -12.67
CA ASP A 172 -1.27 -18.16 -12.46
C ASP A 172 -2.29 -18.27 -11.31
N TYR A 173 -3.55 -18.49 -11.68
CA TYR A 173 -4.68 -18.49 -10.76
C TYR A 173 -5.22 -19.87 -10.52
N THR A 174 -5.61 -20.14 -9.28
CA THR A 174 -6.37 -21.33 -8.92
C THR A 174 -7.82 -21.21 -9.41
N PRO A 175 -8.59 -22.31 -9.50
CA PRO A 175 -9.99 -22.25 -9.93
C PRO A 175 -10.91 -21.37 -9.08
N THR A 176 -10.50 -21.04 -7.83
CA THR A 176 -11.25 -20.19 -6.91
C THR A 176 -10.85 -18.71 -6.98
N GLU A 177 -9.78 -18.40 -7.69
CA GLU A 177 -9.30 -17.02 -7.88
C GLU A 177 -9.85 -16.44 -9.19
N ASN A 178 -10.45 -15.25 -9.11
CA ASN A 178 -10.97 -14.57 -10.30
C ASN A 178 -9.87 -13.67 -10.90
N PRO A 179 -9.41 -13.93 -12.14
CA PRO A 179 -8.37 -13.13 -12.81
C PRO A 179 -8.67 -11.64 -12.87
N THR A 180 -9.94 -11.24 -12.95
CA THR A 180 -10.33 -9.83 -13.05
C THR A 180 -10.15 -9.05 -11.74
N ASP A 181 -9.97 -9.75 -10.62
CA ASP A 181 -9.74 -9.14 -9.32
C ASP A 181 -8.33 -8.54 -9.20
N TYR A 182 -7.39 -9.00 -10.01
CA TYR A 182 -5.97 -8.68 -9.89
C TYR A 182 -5.52 -7.68 -10.95
N LYS A 183 -4.79 -6.65 -10.53
CA LYS A 183 -4.15 -5.69 -11.42
C LYS A 183 -2.73 -5.42 -10.98
N PHE A 184 -1.78 -5.54 -11.91
CA PHE A 184 -0.40 -5.12 -11.74
C PHE A 184 -0.12 -3.83 -12.51
N ILE A 185 0.52 -2.89 -11.85
CA ILE A 185 0.96 -1.62 -12.43
C ILE A 185 2.47 -1.54 -12.24
N PRO A 186 3.27 -1.57 -13.32
CA PRO A 186 4.72 -1.48 -13.20
C PRO A 186 5.15 -0.07 -12.77
N SER A 187 6.11 -0.01 -11.85
CA SER A 187 6.73 1.22 -11.37
C SER A 187 8.19 1.24 -11.82
N LEU A 188 8.53 2.19 -12.67
CA LEU A 188 9.88 2.35 -13.19
C LEU A 188 10.53 3.63 -12.62
N VAL A 189 11.82 3.56 -12.29
CA VAL A 189 12.55 4.71 -11.73
C VAL A 189 12.58 5.88 -12.70
N PHE A 190 12.70 5.61 -14.00
CA PHE A 190 12.75 6.63 -15.05
C PHE A 190 11.46 7.45 -15.20
N GLU A 191 10.34 6.93 -14.72
CA GLU A 191 9.06 7.62 -14.70
C GLU A 191 8.92 8.56 -13.50
N ASN A 192 9.84 8.49 -12.54
CA ASN A 192 9.87 9.39 -11.38
C ASN A 192 10.71 10.65 -11.74
N LYS A 193 10.05 11.64 -12.32
CA LYS A 193 10.67 12.91 -12.70
C LYS A 193 11.39 13.59 -11.53
N TYR A 194 10.82 13.49 -10.31
CA TYR A 194 11.44 14.11 -9.14
C TYR A 194 12.85 13.56 -8.89
N ILE A 195 13.04 12.24 -8.94
CA ILE A 195 14.37 11.63 -8.80
C ILE A 195 15.25 12.02 -9.98
N MET A 196 14.72 11.96 -11.20
CA MET A 196 15.49 12.29 -12.40
C MET A 196 15.99 13.75 -12.41
N GLU A 197 15.22 14.68 -11.85
CA GLU A 197 15.56 16.09 -11.79
C GLU A 197 16.47 16.45 -10.59
N HIS A 198 16.23 15.84 -9.41
CA HIS A 198 16.91 16.21 -8.17
C HIS A 198 18.08 15.29 -7.82
N ASP A 199 18.10 14.06 -8.33
CA ASP A 199 19.19 13.11 -8.14
C ASP A 199 19.42 12.24 -9.39
N PRO A 200 19.91 12.84 -10.50
CA PRO A 200 20.14 12.10 -11.74
C PRO A 200 21.18 10.98 -11.60
N ASN A 201 22.03 11.03 -10.57
CA ASN A 201 23.00 9.98 -10.29
C ASN A 201 22.36 8.76 -9.57
N TYR A 202 21.16 8.87 -9.05
CA TYR A 202 20.50 7.76 -8.37
C TYR A 202 20.34 6.52 -9.25
N VAL A 203 20.06 6.73 -10.54
CA VAL A 203 19.97 5.65 -11.53
C VAL A 203 21.31 4.89 -11.63
N LYS A 204 22.44 5.63 -11.70
CA LYS A 204 23.78 5.02 -11.72
C LYS A 204 24.08 4.24 -10.45
N VAL A 205 23.60 4.73 -9.30
CA VAL A 205 23.72 4.00 -8.03
C VAL A 205 22.96 2.67 -8.10
N LEU A 206 21.75 2.68 -8.64
CA LEU A 206 20.97 1.46 -8.85
C LEU A 206 21.62 0.48 -9.82
N GLU A 207 22.19 1.00 -10.93
CA GLU A 207 22.90 0.19 -11.93
C GLU A 207 24.16 -0.49 -11.36
N ASN A 208 24.80 0.12 -10.37
CA ASN A 208 25.98 -0.39 -9.71
C ASN A 208 25.69 -1.33 -8.52
N LEU A 209 24.42 -1.57 -8.19
CA LEU A 209 24.07 -2.55 -7.16
C LEU A 209 24.38 -3.97 -7.64
N PRO A 210 24.69 -4.91 -6.73
CA PRO A 210 24.76 -6.33 -7.05
C PRO A 210 23.48 -6.82 -7.75
N GLU A 211 23.59 -7.81 -8.63
CA GLU A 211 22.47 -8.33 -9.45
C GLU A 211 21.24 -8.71 -8.62
N ASP A 212 21.45 -9.27 -7.43
CA ASP A 212 20.39 -9.62 -6.46
C ASP A 212 19.65 -8.40 -5.87
N ARG A 213 20.19 -7.19 -6.06
CA ARG A 213 19.63 -5.92 -5.59
C ARG A 213 19.21 -4.97 -6.70
N LYS A 214 19.50 -5.29 -7.96
CA LYS A 214 19.11 -4.47 -9.13
C LYS A 214 17.66 -4.61 -9.52
N GLN A 215 17.02 -5.66 -9.09
CA GLN A 215 15.63 -6.02 -9.42
C GLN A 215 14.62 -5.23 -8.62
#